data_477000e8710d9c145c4b0c5d223bfc01
#
_entry.id   477000e8710d9c145c4b0c5d223bfc01
#
_cell.length_a   1.000
_cell.length_b   1.000
_cell.length_c   1.000
_cell.angle_alpha   90.00
_cell.angle_beta   90.00
_cell.angle_gamma   90.00
#
_symmetry.space_group_name_H-M   'P 1'
#
loop_
_entity.id
_entity.type
_entity.pdbx_description
1 polymer ?
#
loop_
_entity_poly.entity_id
_entity_poly.type
_entity_poly.pdbx_seq_one_letter_code
_entity_poly.pdbx_strand_id
1 'polypeptide(L)'
;MAQVSDVSLANQGFSSFRTELNNILTALNTSHIGSSAPSSVATGTIWVDNGTSGTLKVKINDGSDNIELFSINITSNAITSTMSTTVTISETDPNALPLAIALG
;
A
#
# COMPACT_ATOMS: atom_id res chain seq x y z
N MET A 1 -12.39 -11.57 -8.26
CA MET A 1 -12.36 -10.31 -7.52
C MET A 1 -11.07 -10.21 -6.73
N ALA A 2 -10.28 -9.14 -6.96
CA ALA A 2 -8.96 -9.02 -6.31
C ALA A 2 -9.04 -8.45 -4.88
N GLN A 3 -10.20 -7.93 -4.50
CA GLN A 3 -10.43 -7.40 -3.15
C GLN A 3 -11.62 -8.07 -2.50
N VAL A 4 -11.54 -8.25 -1.20
CA VAL A 4 -12.67 -8.70 -0.37
C VAL A 4 -12.75 -7.78 0.83
N SER A 5 -13.96 -7.61 1.39
CA SER A 5 -14.15 -6.75 2.57
C SER A 5 -13.53 -7.35 3.82
N ASP A 6 -13.44 -8.65 3.89
CA ASP A 6 -12.76 -9.37 4.96
C ASP A 6 -12.28 -10.71 4.43
N VAL A 7 -11.49 -11.41 5.23
CA VAL A 7 -10.99 -12.73 4.88
C VAL A 7 -11.71 -13.84 5.64
N SER A 8 -12.83 -13.52 6.26
CA SER A 8 -13.67 -14.49 6.93
C SER A 8 -14.47 -15.28 5.90
N LEU A 9 -14.58 -16.56 6.12
CA LEU A 9 -15.28 -17.48 5.24
C LEU A 9 -16.57 -17.91 5.91
N ALA A 10 -17.70 -17.53 5.32
CA ALA A 10 -19.01 -17.85 5.86
C ALA A 10 -19.33 -19.32 5.64
N ASN A 11 -20.15 -19.88 6.53
CA ASN A 11 -20.69 -21.23 6.34
C ASN A 11 -21.78 -21.17 5.27
N GLN A 12 -21.56 -21.84 4.15
CA GLN A 12 -22.43 -21.72 2.98
C GLN A 12 -22.32 -22.95 2.09
N GLY A 13 -23.13 -22.99 1.03
CA GLY A 13 -23.11 -24.08 0.07
C GLY A 13 -21.74 -24.22 -0.60
N PHE A 14 -21.45 -25.43 -1.05
CA PHE A 14 -20.12 -25.77 -1.58
C PHE A 14 -19.66 -24.85 -2.70
N SER A 15 -20.53 -24.54 -3.65
CA SER A 15 -20.18 -23.68 -4.78
C SER A 15 -19.87 -22.26 -4.33
N SER A 16 -20.68 -21.70 -3.46
CA SER A 16 -20.46 -20.36 -2.91
C SER A 16 -19.21 -20.32 -2.03
N PHE A 17 -18.99 -21.39 -1.26
CA PHE A 17 -17.79 -21.53 -0.45
C PHE A 17 -16.53 -21.46 -1.31
N ARG A 18 -16.51 -22.20 -2.42
CA ARG A 18 -15.36 -22.21 -3.32
C ARG A 18 -15.11 -20.83 -3.93
N THR A 19 -16.17 -20.17 -4.36
CA THR A 19 -16.06 -18.83 -4.95
C THR A 19 -15.50 -17.84 -3.95
N GLU A 20 -16.04 -17.85 -2.74
CA GLU A 20 -15.58 -16.94 -1.69
C GLU A 20 -14.12 -17.23 -1.31
N LEU A 21 -13.77 -18.49 -1.18
CA LEU A 21 -12.38 -18.87 -0.88
C LEU A 21 -11.43 -18.39 -1.98
N ASN A 22 -11.80 -18.59 -3.23
CA ASN A 22 -10.97 -18.14 -4.36
C ASN A 22 -10.82 -16.63 -4.37
N ASN A 23 -11.87 -15.89 -4.04
CA ASN A 23 -11.80 -14.44 -3.95
C ASN A 23 -10.85 -13.99 -2.84
N ILE A 24 -10.92 -14.64 -1.69
CA ILE A 24 -10.03 -14.36 -0.57
C ILE A 24 -8.58 -14.62 -0.95
N LEU A 25 -8.30 -15.75 -1.57
CA LEU A 25 -6.95 -16.11 -1.99
C LEU A 25 -6.41 -15.13 -3.03
N THR A 26 -7.24 -14.72 -3.97
CA THR A 26 -6.84 -13.73 -4.98
C THR A 26 -6.52 -12.39 -4.32
N ALA A 27 -7.36 -11.95 -3.39
CA ALA A 27 -7.13 -10.70 -2.67
C ALA A 27 -5.81 -10.75 -1.90
N LEU A 28 -5.54 -11.83 -1.20
CA LEU A 28 -4.30 -11.99 -0.45
C LEU A 28 -3.09 -12.07 -1.39
N ASN A 29 -3.23 -12.80 -2.49
CA ASN A 29 -2.14 -12.96 -3.46
C ASN A 29 -1.74 -11.65 -4.14
N THR A 30 -2.65 -10.71 -4.26
CA THR A 30 -2.42 -9.43 -4.93
C THR A 30 -2.31 -8.27 -3.96
N SER A 31 -2.22 -8.52 -2.66
CA SER A 31 -2.25 -7.50 -1.62
C SER A 31 -3.43 -6.56 -1.80
N HIS A 32 -4.61 -7.14 -1.99
CA HIS A 32 -5.87 -6.40 -2.18
C HIS A 32 -5.80 -5.33 -3.27
N ILE A 33 -5.25 -5.69 -4.42
CA ILE A 33 -5.12 -4.74 -5.53
C ILE A 33 -6.48 -4.26 -6.02
N GLY A 34 -6.59 -2.97 -6.27
CA GLY A 34 -7.81 -2.37 -6.79
C GLY A 34 -7.66 -0.88 -6.99
N SER A 35 -8.64 -0.25 -7.63
CA SER A 35 -8.60 1.19 -7.90
C SER A 35 -9.06 2.03 -6.71
N SER A 36 -9.57 1.40 -5.68
CA SER A 36 -9.99 2.05 -4.44
C SER A 36 -9.73 1.10 -3.29
N ALA A 37 -9.78 1.61 -2.06
CA ALA A 37 -9.54 0.81 -0.88
C ALA A 37 -10.56 -0.33 -0.77
N PRO A 38 -10.16 -1.49 -0.21
CA PRO A 38 -11.12 -2.54 0.09
C PRO A 38 -12.24 -2.03 1.00
N SER A 39 -13.46 -2.53 0.79
CA SER A 39 -14.59 -2.17 1.65
C SER A 39 -14.30 -2.60 3.08
N SER A 40 -14.70 -1.77 4.04
CA SER A 40 -14.52 -2.09 5.47
C SER A 40 -13.09 -2.48 5.80
N VAL A 41 -12.13 -1.76 5.24
CA VAL A 41 -10.72 -2.03 5.44
C VAL A 41 -10.36 -1.88 6.92
N ALA A 42 -9.61 -2.85 7.43
CA ALA A 42 -9.16 -2.84 8.82
C ALA A 42 -7.87 -2.02 8.98
N THR A 43 -7.68 -1.48 10.18
CA THR A 43 -6.43 -0.81 10.52
C THR A 43 -5.25 -1.74 10.30
N GLY A 44 -4.24 -1.26 9.63
CA GLY A 44 -3.04 -2.03 9.34
C GLY A 44 -3.08 -2.78 8.01
N THR A 45 -4.19 -2.73 7.29
CA THR A 45 -4.27 -3.37 5.99
C THR A 45 -3.41 -2.63 4.98
N ILE A 46 -2.54 -3.38 4.33
CA ILE A 46 -1.74 -2.88 3.20
C ILE A 46 -2.43 -3.32 1.92
N TRP A 47 -2.61 -2.39 1.00
CA TRP A 47 -3.24 -2.69 -0.27
C TRP A 47 -2.55 -1.93 -1.40
N VAL A 48 -2.79 -2.39 -2.63
CA VAL A 48 -2.16 -1.81 -3.81
C VAL A 48 -3.22 -1.09 -4.63
N ASP A 49 -3.00 0.19 -4.89
CA ASP A 49 -3.89 1.03 -5.70
C ASP A 49 -3.38 1.04 -7.14
N ASN A 50 -4.17 0.49 -8.04
CA ASN A 50 -3.87 0.47 -9.47
C ASN A 50 -4.74 1.45 -10.27
N GLY A 51 -5.36 2.41 -9.60
CA GLY A 51 -6.26 3.37 -10.23
C GLY A 51 -5.56 4.40 -11.12
N THR A 52 -4.24 4.54 -11.01
CA THR A 52 -3.45 5.40 -11.88
C THR A 52 -2.75 4.55 -12.92
N SER A 53 -3.00 4.86 -14.20
CA SER A 53 -2.41 4.09 -15.30
C SER A 53 -0.88 4.14 -15.23
N GLY A 54 -0.24 2.98 -15.37
CA GLY A 54 1.22 2.87 -15.37
C GLY A 54 1.87 2.99 -14.00
N THR A 55 1.07 3.05 -12.95
CA THR A 55 1.59 3.26 -11.58
C THR A 55 0.88 2.34 -10.60
N LEU A 56 1.63 1.75 -9.70
CA LEU A 56 1.08 1.03 -8.55
C LEU A 56 1.47 1.82 -7.29
N LYS A 57 0.49 2.08 -6.45
CA LYS A 57 0.70 2.81 -5.19
C LYS A 57 0.45 1.85 -4.04
N VAL A 58 1.41 1.71 -3.15
CA VAL A 58 1.25 0.87 -1.97
C VAL A 58 0.79 1.74 -0.82
N LYS A 59 -0.33 1.36 -0.23
CA LYS A 59 -0.99 2.13 0.82
C LYS A 59 -1.24 1.28 2.04
N ILE A 60 -1.29 1.92 3.19
CA ILE A 60 -1.66 1.27 4.45
C ILE A 60 -2.79 2.05 5.09
N ASN A 61 -3.75 1.34 5.67
CA ASN A 61 -4.82 1.97 6.42
C ASN A 61 -4.39 2.16 7.86
N ASP A 62 -4.49 3.41 8.35
CA ASP A 62 -4.06 3.76 9.70
C ASP A 62 -5.20 3.79 10.71
N GLY A 63 -6.38 3.35 10.30
CA GLY A 63 -7.59 3.39 11.11
C GLY A 63 -8.56 4.49 10.72
N SER A 64 -8.09 5.50 10.00
CA SER A 64 -8.91 6.62 9.52
C SER A 64 -8.70 6.85 8.03
N ASP A 65 -7.46 6.82 7.58
CA ASP A 65 -7.09 7.16 6.22
C ASP A 65 -6.22 6.07 5.60
N ASN A 66 -6.17 6.07 4.29
CA ASN A 66 -5.26 5.22 3.52
C ASN A 66 -4.04 6.06 3.16
N ILE A 67 -2.93 5.74 3.78
CA ILE A 67 -1.69 6.51 3.63
C ILE A 67 -0.84 5.89 2.55
N GLU A 68 -0.45 6.68 1.57
CA GLU A 68 0.43 6.22 0.50
C GLU A 68 1.86 6.13 1.02
N LEU A 69 2.43 4.94 0.93
CA LEU A 69 3.81 4.71 1.38
C LEU A 69 4.81 4.97 0.27
N PHE A 70 4.54 4.45 -0.91
CA PHE A 70 5.37 4.68 -2.09
C PHE A 70 4.59 4.30 -3.34
N SER A 71 5.11 4.74 -4.48
CA SER A 71 4.55 4.36 -5.78
C SER A 71 5.63 3.75 -6.66
N ILE A 72 5.21 2.90 -7.59
CA ILE A 72 6.09 2.22 -8.52
C ILE A 72 5.62 2.56 -9.92
N ASN A 73 6.54 3.06 -10.74
CA ASN A 73 6.28 3.20 -12.18
C ASN A 73 6.55 1.85 -12.83
N ILE A 74 5.51 1.19 -13.34
CA ILE A 74 5.64 -0.17 -13.85
C ILE A 74 6.35 -0.24 -15.21
N THR A 75 6.53 0.89 -15.86
CA THR A 75 7.27 0.94 -17.12
C THR A 75 8.77 1.06 -16.88
N SER A 76 9.17 1.97 -16.00
CA SER A 76 10.58 2.22 -15.71
C SER A 76 11.10 1.43 -14.51
N ASN A 77 10.22 0.80 -13.75
CA ASN A 77 10.52 0.10 -12.50
C ASN A 77 11.10 1.04 -11.43
N ALA A 78 10.83 2.33 -11.55
CA ALA A 78 11.29 3.32 -10.59
C ALA A 78 10.33 3.40 -9.40
N ILE A 79 10.88 3.52 -8.21
CA ILE A 79 10.13 3.68 -6.98
C ILE A 79 10.22 5.13 -6.55
N THR A 80 9.05 5.73 -6.30
CA THR A 80 8.98 7.09 -5.78
C THR A 80 8.36 7.04 -4.39
N SER A 81 9.09 7.52 -3.40
CA SER A 81 8.55 7.65 -2.06
C SER A 81 7.75 8.93 -1.98
N THR A 82 6.47 8.80 -1.62
CA THR A 82 5.59 9.96 -1.43
C THR A 82 5.42 10.22 0.05
N MET A 83 6.52 10.25 0.77
CA MET A 83 6.43 10.62 2.17
C MET A 83 6.07 12.09 2.23
N SER A 84 4.95 12.37 2.89
CA SER A 84 4.51 13.75 3.04
C SER A 84 5.53 14.50 3.90
N THR A 85 5.60 15.68 3.66
CA THR A 85 6.32 16.87 4.08
C THR A 85 6.99 16.91 5.45
N THR A 86 6.77 16.00 6.35
CA THR A 86 7.43 16.02 7.66
C THR A 86 8.38 14.84 7.83
N VAL A 87 9.14 14.54 6.80
CA VAL A 87 10.27 13.65 7.01
C VAL A 87 11.35 14.47 7.67
N THR A 88 11.43 14.40 8.96
CA THR A 88 12.59 14.87 9.66
C THR A 88 13.69 13.87 9.41
N ILE A 89 14.45 14.10 8.37
CA ILE A 89 15.70 13.37 8.25
C ILE A 89 16.61 14.01 9.28
N SER A 90 16.69 13.35 10.43
CA SER A 90 17.67 13.73 11.41
C SER A 90 19.01 13.36 10.82
N GLU A 91 19.68 14.34 10.25
CA GLU A 91 21.03 14.14 9.73
C GLU A 91 21.96 13.92 10.89
N THR A 92 22.41 12.70 11.02
CA THR A 92 23.33 12.32 12.11
C THR A 92 24.77 12.24 11.63
N ASP A 93 25.02 12.54 10.37
CA ASP A 93 26.37 12.56 9.87
C ASP A 93 27.06 13.84 10.37
N PRO A 94 28.02 13.71 11.29
CA PRO A 94 28.66 14.91 11.85
C PRO A 94 29.51 15.68 10.84
N ASN A 95 29.74 15.11 9.68
CA ASN A 95 30.54 15.78 8.65
C ASN A 95 29.70 16.61 7.69
N ALA A 96 28.44 16.26 7.53
CA ALA A 96 27.58 16.91 6.54
C ALA A 96 27.34 18.39 6.90
N LEU A 97 26.92 18.63 8.13
CA LEU A 97 26.60 19.98 8.57
C LEU A 97 27.84 20.87 8.79
N PRO A 98 28.88 20.40 9.49
CA PRO A 98 30.07 21.20 9.64
C PRO A 98 30.75 21.52 8.32
N LEU A 99 30.73 20.58 7.38
CA LEU A 99 31.31 20.82 6.07
C LEU A 99 30.53 21.89 5.31
N ALA A 100 29.22 21.86 5.37
CA ALA A 100 28.37 22.86 4.74
C ALA A 100 28.64 24.27 5.32
N ILE A 101 28.82 24.37 6.62
CA ILE A 101 29.12 25.61 7.30
C ILE A 101 30.52 26.11 6.91
N ALA A 102 31.48 25.22 6.83
CA ALA A 102 32.85 25.58 6.47
C ALA A 102 32.94 26.07 5.03
N LEU A 103 32.11 25.56 4.15
CA LEU A 103 32.09 25.96 2.76
C LEU A 103 31.18 27.17 2.51
N GLY A 104 30.26 27.40 3.39
CA GLY A 104 29.31 28.49 3.30
C GLY A 104 29.84 29.72 3.97
#